data_ed7472c1536dcdb3386846098bd46598
#
_entry.id   ed7472c1536dcdb3386846098bd46598
#
_cell.length_a   1.000
_cell.length_b   1.000
_cell.length_c   1.000
_cell.angle_alpha   90.00
_cell.angle_beta   90.00
_cell.angle_gamma   90.00
#
_symmetry.space_group_name_H-M   'P 1'
#
loop_
_entity.id
_entity.type
_entity.pdbx_description
1 polymer ?
#
loop_
_entity_poly.entity_id
_entity_poly.type
_entity_poly.pdbx_seq_one_letter_code
_entity_poly.pdbx_strand_id
1 'polypeptide(L)'
;MKKATRVLSLTMAAAMAAGVLGGCSSSAQGGTASTADTSSAASTTASSADSGNVIRVGVVCSMTGGSAIYGEGAQNAVDMAVEEINSGDSGYTVEIVNGGKVADDAKDAKQAMNAYNKVMADSPAAIVGSFFSSVTLPMATQAANDGMLLLATGATNVDVTQKGSTIFRNCFIDPYQGKMAALFVKSKGFSKVAVIYAKDDDYSNGLKDAFVENCEANGIEITYTGECMSTDTDFSSQAAQAVASGAEFLYYPCSVSYTHLRAHETS
;
A
#
# COMPACT_ATOMS: atom_id res chain seq x y z
N MET A 1 -18.70 -52.88 11.59
CA MET A 1 -20.16 -53.09 11.43
C MET A 1 -20.81 -51.83 10.91
N LYS A 2 -21.44 -51.98 9.75
CA LYS A 2 -22.63 -51.32 9.17
C LYS A 2 -22.54 -49.79 9.00
N LYS A 3 -22.38 -49.31 7.75
CA LYS A 3 -23.35 -49.02 6.67
C LYS A 3 -24.04 -47.69 6.95
N ALA A 4 -23.68 -46.67 6.17
CA ALA A 4 -24.34 -46.24 4.94
C ALA A 4 -25.67 -45.47 5.20
N THR A 5 -25.74 -44.25 4.71
CA THR A 5 -26.87 -43.88 3.85
C THR A 5 -26.51 -42.59 3.05
N ARG A 6 -26.45 -42.75 1.75
CA ARG A 6 -26.60 -41.74 0.70
C ARG A 6 -28.09 -41.44 0.51
N VAL A 7 -28.47 -40.20 0.29
CA VAL A 7 -29.60 -39.79 -0.54
C VAL A 7 -29.37 -38.31 -0.81
N LEU A 8 -28.97 -37.85 -1.96
CA LEU A 8 -29.70 -37.68 -3.22
C LEU A 8 -30.88 -36.70 -3.09
N SER A 9 -30.75 -35.51 -3.57
CA SER A 9 -31.79 -34.77 -4.27
C SER A 9 -31.23 -33.76 -5.24
N LEU A 10 -31.26 -34.18 -6.47
CA LEU A 10 -31.23 -33.45 -7.72
C LEU A 10 -32.58 -32.74 -7.91
N THR A 11 -32.58 -31.75 -8.81
CA THR A 11 -33.70 -31.09 -9.48
C THR A 11 -34.22 -29.79 -8.88
N MET A 12 -33.94 -28.66 -9.52
CA MET A 12 -34.92 -28.01 -10.38
C MET A 12 -34.22 -26.95 -11.25
N ALA A 13 -34.02 -27.35 -12.50
CA ALA A 13 -33.81 -26.43 -13.61
C ALA A 13 -35.20 -26.09 -14.20
N ALA A 14 -35.22 -24.97 -14.87
CA ALA A 14 -36.12 -24.61 -15.96
C ALA A 14 -37.05 -23.41 -15.73
N ALA A 15 -36.75 -22.42 -16.54
CA ALA A 15 -37.66 -21.72 -17.46
C ALA A 15 -38.53 -20.60 -16.89
N MET A 16 -38.23 -19.39 -17.39
CA MET A 16 -39.25 -18.64 -18.14
C MET A 16 -38.58 -17.59 -19.04
N ALA A 17 -38.47 -17.99 -20.31
CA ALA A 17 -38.46 -17.06 -21.43
C ALA A 17 -39.92 -16.83 -21.84
N ALA A 18 -40.24 -15.64 -22.23
CA ALA A 18 -41.21 -15.26 -23.24
C ALA A 18 -42.18 -14.12 -22.83
N GLY A 19 -42.27 -13.21 -23.75
CA GLY A 19 -43.44 -12.35 -23.94
C GLY A 19 -43.16 -10.87 -23.57
N VAL A 20 -43.23 -9.89 -24.44
CA VAL A 20 -44.22 -9.69 -25.47
C VAL A 20 -43.69 -8.64 -26.47
N LEU A 21 -43.82 -8.97 -27.74
CA LEU A 21 -43.87 -8.07 -28.89
C LEU A 21 -45.24 -7.33 -28.94
N GLY A 22 -45.24 -6.10 -29.39
CA GLY A 22 -46.41 -5.36 -29.79
C GLY A 22 -46.26 -3.88 -29.53
N GLY A 23 -46.24 -3.04 -30.47
CA GLY A 23 -47.01 -2.78 -31.60
C GLY A 23 -46.45 -1.71 -32.52
N CYS A 24 -46.62 -1.94 -33.77
CA CYS A 24 -46.44 -1.05 -34.88
C CYS A 24 -47.53 -0.01 -34.95
N SER A 25 -47.17 1.19 -35.48
CA SER A 25 -47.94 1.82 -36.56
C SER A 25 -47.22 3.09 -37.02
N SER A 26 -46.58 3.11 -38.17
CA SER A 26 -46.91 3.68 -39.51
C SER A 26 -47.07 5.20 -39.46
N SER A 27 -46.38 5.97 -40.28
CA SER A 27 -46.27 6.01 -41.73
C SER A 27 -45.23 7.05 -42.19
N ALA A 28 -44.35 6.68 -43.04
CA ALA A 28 -44.18 7.02 -44.45
C ALA A 28 -43.71 8.42 -44.88
N GLN A 29 -42.67 8.35 -45.68
CA GLN A 29 -42.24 9.19 -46.80
C GLN A 29 -41.15 10.24 -46.48
N GLY A 30 -40.00 10.16 -47.02
CA GLY A 30 -39.38 9.92 -48.28
C GLY A 30 -38.22 10.88 -48.44
N GLY A 31 -37.07 10.41 -48.98
CA GLY A 31 -36.10 11.33 -49.56
C GLY A 31 -34.63 11.13 -49.17
N THR A 32 -33.94 10.32 -50.02
CA THR A 32 -32.56 10.43 -50.53
C THR A 32 -31.37 10.80 -49.65
N ALA A 33 -30.50 9.80 -49.52
CA ALA A 33 -29.03 9.79 -49.63
C ALA A 33 -28.19 11.01 -49.23
N SER A 34 -27.27 10.82 -48.28
CA SER A 34 -25.83 10.96 -48.51
C SER A 34 -25.01 10.47 -47.32
N THR A 35 -23.98 9.76 -47.66
CA THR A 35 -22.87 9.27 -46.81
C THR A 35 -22.18 10.37 -46.04
N ALA A 36 -21.89 10.12 -44.74
CA ALA A 36 -20.65 10.54 -44.09
C ALA A 36 -20.45 9.79 -42.77
N ASP A 37 -19.35 9.11 -42.66
CA ASP A 37 -18.74 8.61 -41.46
C ASP A 37 -18.70 9.67 -40.36
N THR A 38 -19.10 9.28 -39.14
CA THR A 38 -18.63 9.97 -37.96
C THR A 38 -18.62 8.98 -36.78
N SER A 39 -17.45 8.57 -36.44
CA SER A 39 -17.15 7.87 -35.17
C SER A 39 -17.68 8.71 -34.03
N SER A 40 -18.72 8.21 -33.38
CA SER A 40 -19.26 8.81 -32.15
C SER A 40 -18.39 8.34 -30.96
N ALA A 41 -17.40 9.15 -30.62
CA ALA A 41 -16.78 9.10 -29.31
C ALA A 41 -17.87 9.45 -28.29
N ALA A 42 -18.20 8.50 -27.43
CA ALA A 42 -19.04 8.75 -26.28
C ALA A 42 -18.28 9.68 -25.32
N SER A 43 -18.54 10.98 -25.45
CA SER A 43 -18.21 11.95 -24.43
C SER A 43 -19.11 11.67 -23.23
N THR A 44 -18.56 11.00 -22.21
CA THR A 44 -19.10 11.09 -20.87
C THR A 44 -18.90 12.54 -20.42
N THR A 45 -19.92 13.35 -20.58
CA THR A 45 -20.04 14.63 -19.89
C THR A 45 -20.10 14.35 -18.40
N ALA A 46 -18.93 14.39 -17.75
CA ALA A 46 -18.87 14.62 -16.33
C ALA A 46 -19.57 15.98 -16.10
N SER A 47 -20.67 15.94 -15.36
CA SER A 47 -21.36 17.14 -14.87
C SER A 47 -20.36 17.93 -14.04
N SER A 48 -19.75 18.96 -14.63
CA SER A 48 -19.04 19.98 -13.87
C SER A 48 -20.10 20.82 -13.15
N ALA A 49 -20.51 20.36 -11.97
CA ALA A 49 -20.96 21.29 -10.95
C ALA A 49 -19.80 22.25 -10.71
N ASP A 50 -20.07 23.52 -10.69
CA ASP A 50 -19.15 24.62 -10.38
C ASP A 50 -18.54 24.41 -8.99
N SER A 51 -17.59 23.50 -8.91
CA SER A 51 -16.71 23.29 -7.78
C SER A 51 -15.49 24.15 -8.11
N GLY A 52 -15.53 25.41 -7.69
CA GLY A 52 -14.35 26.25 -7.70
C GLY A 52 -13.17 25.47 -7.18
N ASN A 53 -12.00 25.75 -7.61
CA ASN A 53 -10.65 25.23 -7.34
C ASN A 53 -10.49 24.22 -6.17
N VAL A 54 -11.41 23.25 -6.00
CA VAL A 54 -11.38 22.23 -4.94
C VAL A 54 -10.57 21.03 -5.42
N ILE A 55 -9.51 20.71 -4.70
CA ILE A 55 -8.66 19.54 -4.93
C ILE A 55 -9.04 18.48 -3.88
N ARG A 56 -9.59 17.36 -4.35
CA ARG A 56 -9.99 16.24 -3.50
C ARG A 56 -8.83 15.27 -3.35
N VAL A 57 -8.45 14.93 -2.12
CA VAL A 57 -7.30 14.06 -1.82
C VAL A 57 -7.75 12.88 -0.96
N GLY A 58 -7.41 11.68 -1.39
CA GLY A 58 -7.54 10.46 -0.59
C GLY A 58 -6.34 10.31 0.34
N VAL A 59 -6.55 9.85 1.57
CA VAL A 59 -5.45 9.52 2.49
C VAL A 59 -5.64 8.12 3.04
N VAL A 60 -4.57 7.31 2.96
CA VAL A 60 -4.57 5.92 3.43
C VAL A 60 -3.39 5.71 4.37
N CYS A 61 -3.64 5.17 5.56
CA CYS A 61 -2.60 4.79 6.51
C CYS A 61 -3.17 3.80 7.55
N SER A 62 -2.30 3.15 8.33
CA SER A 62 -2.72 2.21 9.37
C SER A 62 -3.29 2.95 10.58
N MET A 63 -4.62 2.95 10.74
CA MET A 63 -5.33 3.63 11.83
C MET A 63 -5.63 2.69 13.00
N THR A 64 -5.46 1.37 12.83
CA THR A 64 -5.75 0.35 13.84
C THR A 64 -4.58 -0.60 14.05
N GLY A 65 -4.65 -1.42 15.12
CA GLY A 65 -3.62 -2.39 15.48
C GLY A 65 -2.35 -1.76 16.06
N GLY A 66 -1.25 -2.52 16.08
CA GLY A 66 0.03 -2.10 16.63
C GLY A 66 0.70 -0.93 15.89
N SER A 67 0.19 -0.58 14.71
CA SER A 67 0.71 0.51 13.87
C SER A 67 -0.16 1.77 13.89
N ALA A 68 -1.18 1.84 14.74
CA ALA A 68 -2.15 2.95 14.80
C ALA A 68 -1.49 4.33 15.01
N ILE A 69 -0.39 4.38 15.74
CA ILE A 69 0.35 5.62 16.00
C ILE A 69 0.80 6.33 14.71
N TYR A 70 1.08 5.58 13.64
CA TYR A 70 1.45 6.15 12.34
C TYR A 70 0.24 6.78 11.64
N GLY A 71 -0.93 6.13 11.74
CA GLY A 71 -2.17 6.64 11.20
C GLY A 71 -2.68 7.90 11.92
N GLU A 72 -2.57 7.92 13.26
CA GLU A 72 -2.86 9.12 14.07
C GLU A 72 -1.97 10.29 13.67
N GLY A 73 -0.67 10.02 13.50
CA GLY A 73 0.29 11.02 12.99
C GLY A 73 -0.07 11.51 11.59
N ALA A 74 -0.50 10.61 10.70
CA ALA A 74 -0.93 10.95 9.35
C ALA A 74 -2.19 11.82 9.36
N GLN A 75 -3.21 11.49 10.17
CA GLN A 75 -4.42 12.31 10.32
C GLN A 75 -4.09 13.72 10.81
N ASN A 76 -3.28 13.84 11.86
CA ASN A 76 -2.89 15.13 12.40
C ASN A 76 -2.13 15.98 11.38
N ALA A 77 -1.19 15.36 10.63
CA ALA A 77 -0.42 16.06 9.60
C ALA A 77 -1.31 16.54 8.44
N VAL A 78 -2.28 15.72 8.04
CA VAL A 78 -3.26 16.06 7.00
C VAL A 78 -4.16 17.20 7.46
N ASP A 79 -4.69 17.14 8.67
CA ASP A 79 -5.55 18.19 9.23
C ASP A 79 -4.82 19.54 9.27
N MET A 80 -3.55 19.55 9.72
CA MET A 80 -2.70 20.74 9.73
C MET A 80 -2.43 21.29 8.31
N ALA A 81 -2.09 20.41 7.37
CA ALA A 81 -1.80 20.82 5.99
C ALA A 81 -3.05 21.39 5.29
N VAL A 82 -4.20 20.79 5.51
CA VAL A 82 -5.49 21.26 4.96
C VAL A 82 -5.84 22.62 5.54
N GLU A 83 -5.70 22.81 6.86
CA GLU A 83 -5.95 24.09 7.52
C GLU A 83 -5.03 25.17 6.96
N GLU A 84 -3.74 24.90 6.82
CA GLU A 84 -2.73 25.84 6.28
C GLU A 84 -3.07 26.22 4.82
N ILE A 85 -3.33 25.25 3.96
CA ILE A 85 -3.63 25.51 2.54
C ILE A 85 -4.93 26.30 2.39
N ASN A 86 -5.98 25.90 3.13
CA ASN A 86 -7.33 26.47 2.99
C ASN A 86 -7.45 27.87 3.65
N SER A 87 -6.56 28.21 4.61
CA SER A 87 -6.48 29.55 5.19
C SER A 87 -5.58 30.50 4.41
N GLY A 88 -4.80 29.99 3.48
CA GLY A 88 -3.89 30.76 2.65
C GLY A 88 -4.53 31.32 1.38
N ASP A 89 -3.78 32.16 0.66
CA ASP A 89 -4.23 32.82 -0.58
C ASP A 89 -3.88 31.99 -1.84
N SER A 90 -3.89 30.64 -1.75
CA SER A 90 -3.51 29.76 -2.85
C SER A 90 -4.50 29.78 -4.03
N GLY A 91 -5.72 30.25 -3.81
CA GLY A 91 -6.82 30.17 -4.78
C GLY A 91 -7.38 28.76 -4.93
N TYR A 92 -6.92 27.79 -4.14
CA TYR A 92 -7.38 26.41 -4.10
C TYR A 92 -7.89 26.05 -2.71
N THR A 93 -8.86 25.14 -2.68
CA THR A 93 -9.33 24.51 -1.45
C THR A 93 -9.03 23.02 -1.52
N VAL A 94 -8.44 22.46 -0.48
CA VAL A 94 -8.19 21.02 -0.36
C VAL A 94 -9.29 20.38 0.47
N GLU A 95 -9.86 19.31 -0.03
CA GLU A 95 -10.85 18.48 0.67
C GLU A 95 -10.31 17.07 0.81
N ILE A 96 -10.28 16.55 2.02
CA ILE A 96 -9.96 15.13 2.22
C ILE A 96 -11.25 14.32 2.04
N VAL A 97 -11.22 13.39 1.07
CA VAL A 97 -12.34 12.47 0.82
C VAL A 97 -12.55 11.52 2.01
N ASN A 98 -13.53 10.61 1.92
CA ASN A 98 -13.87 9.72 3.04
C ASN A 98 -14.32 10.49 4.30
N GLY A 99 -15.03 11.60 4.10
CA GLY A 99 -15.54 12.43 5.20
C GLY A 99 -14.45 13.11 6.03
N GLY A 100 -13.34 13.51 5.42
CA GLY A 100 -12.20 14.14 6.09
C GLY A 100 -11.32 13.18 6.88
N LYS A 101 -11.43 11.86 6.66
CA LYS A 101 -10.75 10.84 7.46
C LYS A 101 -9.76 10.03 6.64
N VAL A 102 -8.62 9.69 7.28
CA VAL A 102 -7.69 8.68 6.78
C VAL A 102 -8.43 7.34 6.67
N ALA A 103 -8.30 6.66 5.53
CA ALA A 103 -8.80 5.32 5.36
C ALA A 103 -7.79 4.30 5.93
N ASP A 104 -8.30 3.36 6.72
CA ASP A 104 -7.47 2.42 7.46
C ASP A 104 -7.03 1.24 6.58
N ASP A 105 -5.73 1.03 6.44
CA ASP A 105 -5.13 -0.15 5.81
C ASP A 105 -4.77 -1.26 6.82
N ALA A 106 -4.89 -1.00 8.12
CA ALA A 106 -4.60 -1.93 9.21
C ALA A 106 -3.22 -2.64 9.11
N LYS A 107 -2.29 -2.10 8.32
CA LYS A 107 -1.02 -2.75 7.91
C LYS A 107 -1.24 -4.14 7.27
N ASP A 108 -2.34 -4.31 6.55
CA ASP A 108 -2.72 -5.54 5.84
C ASP A 108 -2.97 -5.24 4.36
N ALA A 109 -2.37 -6.02 3.45
CA ALA A 109 -2.43 -5.79 2.01
C ALA A 109 -3.87 -5.81 1.46
N LYS A 110 -4.74 -6.66 2.00
CA LYS A 110 -6.14 -6.74 1.58
C LYS A 110 -6.93 -5.53 2.09
N GLN A 111 -6.70 -5.12 3.33
CA GLN A 111 -7.33 -3.92 3.88
C GLN A 111 -6.83 -2.66 3.18
N ALA A 112 -5.56 -2.60 2.78
CA ALA A 112 -5.02 -1.51 1.97
C ALA A 112 -5.78 -1.35 0.65
N MET A 113 -6.12 -2.46 -0.03
CA MET A 113 -6.92 -2.42 -1.25
C MET A 113 -8.37 -2.01 -0.98
N ASN A 114 -8.95 -2.42 0.15
CA ASN A 114 -10.28 -1.94 0.56
C ASN A 114 -10.27 -0.44 0.85
N ALA A 115 -9.24 0.06 1.56
CA ALA A 115 -9.05 1.48 1.84
C ALA A 115 -8.84 2.29 0.56
N TYR A 116 -8.02 1.78 -0.37
CA TYR A 116 -7.83 2.37 -1.70
C TYR A 116 -9.16 2.52 -2.45
N ASN A 117 -9.92 1.42 -2.59
CA ASN A 117 -11.21 1.43 -3.28
C ASN A 117 -12.22 2.38 -2.60
N LYS A 118 -12.18 2.48 -1.27
CA LYS A 118 -13.03 3.39 -0.51
C LYS A 118 -12.75 4.85 -0.83
N VAL A 119 -11.48 5.27 -0.86
CA VAL A 119 -11.14 6.66 -1.22
C VAL A 119 -11.38 6.95 -2.70
N MET A 120 -11.17 5.96 -3.58
CA MET A 120 -11.44 6.07 -5.01
C MET A 120 -12.91 6.29 -5.34
N ALA A 121 -13.84 5.75 -4.53
CA ALA A 121 -15.28 5.96 -4.69
C ALA A 121 -15.69 7.44 -4.64
N ASP A 122 -14.90 8.26 -3.97
CA ASP A 122 -15.11 9.70 -3.86
C ASP A 122 -14.37 10.51 -4.96
N SER A 123 -13.79 9.84 -5.96
CA SER A 123 -13.10 10.45 -7.10
C SER A 123 -12.00 11.47 -6.71
N PRO A 124 -10.96 11.08 -5.96
CA PRO A 124 -9.87 11.98 -5.60
C PRO A 124 -9.00 12.33 -6.81
N ALA A 125 -8.37 13.50 -6.78
CA ALA A 125 -7.34 13.91 -7.74
C ALA A 125 -5.98 13.23 -7.46
N ALA A 126 -5.72 12.88 -6.20
CA ALA A 126 -4.51 12.20 -5.75
C ALA A 126 -4.77 11.39 -4.49
N ILE A 127 -3.88 10.43 -4.22
CA ILE A 127 -3.87 9.65 -2.98
C ILE A 127 -2.53 9.88 -2.28
N VAL A 128 -2.56 10.18 -0.98
CA VAL A 128 -1.41 10.26 -0.09
C VAL A 128 -1.42 9.03 0.84
N GLY A 129 -0.31 8.31 0.87
CA GLY A 129 -0.16 7.08 1.65
C GLY A 129 0.23 5.88 0.76
N SER A 130 0.46 4.65 1.25
CA SER A 130 0.45 4.33 2.66
C SER A 130 1.85 4.53 3.29
N PHE A 131 2.03 4.10 4.56
CA PHE A 131 3.30 4.26 5.26
C PHE A 131 4.22 3.04 5.06
N PHE A 132 3.69 1.82 5.16
CA PHE A 132 4.48 0.58 5.10
C PHE A 132 4.62 0.05 3.68
N SER A 133 5.81 -0.49 3.32
CA SER A 133 6.09 -0.99 1.96
C SER A 133 5.15 -2.12 1.54
N SER A 134 4.90 -3.09 2.42
CA SER A 134 4.05 -4.27 2.14
C SER A 134 2.59 -3.93 1.81
N VAL A 135 2.06 -2.83 2.32
CA VAL A 135 0.70 -2.36 2.00
C VAL A 135 0.69 -1.33 0.87
N THR A 136 1.78 -0.58 0.70
CA THR A 136 1.90 0.41 -0.38
C THR A 136 2.13 -0.24 -1.75
N LEU A 137 2.88 -1.33 -1.82
CA LEU A 137 3.18 -2.02 -3.09
C LEU A 137 1.94 -2.45 -3.88
N PRO A 138 0.95 -3.16 -3.29
CA PRO A 138 -0.29 -3.49 -4.00
C PRO A 138 -1.10 -2.25 -4.39
N MET A 139 -1.17 -1.23 -3.51
CA MET A 139 -1.84 0.03 -3.82
C MET A 139 -1.16 0.77 -4.96
N ALA A 140 0.18 0.85 -4.99
CA ALA A 140 0.93 1.49 -6.05
C ALA A 140 0.72 0.79 -7.40
N THR A 141 0.63 -0.54 -7.39
CA THR A 141 0.32 -1.32 -8.59
C THR A 141 -1.07 -0.97 -9.13
N GLN A 142 -2.08 -0.91 -8.26
CA GLN A 142 -3.44 -0.56 -8.67
C GLN A 142 -3.53 0.90 -9.11
N ALA A 143 -2.93 1.82 -8.36
CA ALA A 143 -2.92 3.26 -8.69
C ALA A 143 -2.26 3.52 -10.06
N ALA A 144 -1.18 2.80 -10.38
CA ALA A 144 -0.54 2.88 -11.69
C ALA A 144 -1.46 2.40 -12.82
N ASN A 145 -2.20 1.30 -12.61
CA ASN A 145 -3.18 0.79 -13.57
C ASN A 145 -4.35 1.75 -13.78
N ASP A 146 -4.78 2.43 -12.74
CA ASP A 146 -5.87 3.41 -12.78
C ASP A 146 -5.41 4.80 -13.27
N GLY A 147 -4.10 5.00 -13.49
CA GLY A 147 -3.52 6.30 -13.81
C GLY A 147 -3.60 7.30 -12.65
N MET A 148 -3.85 6.82 -11.43
CA MET A 148 -4.00 7.63 -10.22
C MET A 148 -2.63 8.11 -9.71
N LEU A 149 -2.54 9.38 -9.35
CA LEU A 149 -1.37 9.93 -8.66
C LEU A 149 -1.35 9.43 -7.22
N LEU A 150 -0.25 8.75 -6.85
CA LEU A 150 -0.04 8.26 -5.49
C LEU A 150 1.29 8.77 -4.95
N LEU A 151 1.26 9.38 -3.76
CA LEU A 151 2.43 9.81 -3.01
C LEU A 151 2.59 8.93 -1.75
N ALA A 152 3.51 7.98 -1.80
CA ALA A 152 3.85 7.16 -0.63
C ALA A 152 4.60 7.98 0.42
N THR A 153 4.20 7.89 1.68
CA THR A 153 4.73 8.73 2.76
C THR A 153 5.92 8.12 3.49
N GLY A 154 5.93 6.79 3.69
CA GLY A 154 6.98 6.10 4.43
C GLY A 154 7.48 4.81 3.78
N ALA A 155 6.91 4.38 2.66
CA ALA A 155 7.29 3.14 1.99
C ALA A 155 8.64 3.26 1.27
N THR A 156 9.69 2.74 1.88
CA THR A 156 11.09 2.88 1.47
C THR A 156 11.54 1.87 0.41
N ASN A 157 10.77 0.79 0.18
CA ASN A 157 11.08 -0.22 -0.81
C ASN A 157 11.13 0.39 -2.22
N VAL A 158 12.23 0.11 -2.95
CA VAL A 158 12.49 0.71 -4.27
C VAL A 158 11.39 0.43 -5.30
N ASP A 159 10.76 -0.74 -5.21
CA ASP A 159 9.75 -1.20 -6.17
C ASP A 159 8.47 -0.36 -6.16
N VAL A 160 8.22 0.40 -5.09
CA VAL A 160 7.03 1.25 -4.99
C VAL A 160 6.93 2.22 -6.15
N THR A 161 7.98 3.01 -6.41
CA THR A 161 7.98 3.99 -7.50
C THR A 161 8.26 3.40 -8.88
N GLN A 162 8.65 2.12 -8.95
CA GLN A 162 8.79 1.42 -10.22
C GLN A 162 7.46 0.92 -10.79
N LYS A 163 6.36 0.99 -10.03
CA LYS A 163 5.04 0.53 -10.48
C LYS A 163 4.45 1.41 -11.58
N GLY A 164 4.81 2.70 -11.65
CA GLY A 164 4.33 3.59 -12.71
C GLY A 164 4.83 5.02 -12.57
N SER A 165 4.66 5.80 -13.63
CA SER A 165 5.07 7.21 -13.70
C SER A 165 4.24 8.16 -12.83
N THR A 166 3.09 7.70 -12.33
CA THR A 166 2.21 8.43 -11.42
C THR A 166 2.47 8.12 -9.94
N ILE A 167 3.45 7.26 -9.64
CA ILE A 167 3.76 6.81 -8.30
C ILE A 167 5.01 7.52 -7.78
N PHE A 168 4.85 8.24 -6.70
CA PHE A 168 5.90 9.03 -6.05
C PHE A 168 6.11 8.60 -4.60
N ARG A 169 7.23 9.02 -4.01
CA ARG A 169 7.50 8.87 -2.57
C ARG A 169 8.09 10.14 -1.97
N ASN A 170 7.83 10.35 -0.69
CA ASN A 170 8.43 11.43 0.08
C ASN A 170 9.26 10.88 1.25
N CYS A 171 10.12 9.89 0.96
CA CYS A 171 11.06 9.31 1.93
C CYS A 171 12.30 8.79 1.21
N PHE A 172 13.35 8.46 1.98
CA PHE A 172 14.53 7.77 1.47
C PHE A 172 14.21 6.32 1.09
N ILE A 173 15.18 5.62 0.50
CA ILE A 173 15.02 4.24 0.01
C ILE A 173 15.89 3.26 0.80
N ASP A 174 15.49 1.98 0.81
CA ASP A 174 16.20 0.90 1.50
C ASP A 174 17.70 0.81 1.14
N PRO A 175 18.13 0.92 -0.14
CA PRO A 175 19.55 0.92 -0.51
C PRO A 175 20.37 1.99 0.21
N TYR A 176 19.83 3.19 0.36
CA TYR A 176 20.50 4.25 1.10
C TYR A 176 20.60 3.95 2.59
N GLN A 177 19.52 3.47 3.20
CA GLN A 177 19.47 3.13 4.61
C GLN A 177 20.38 1.95 4.94
N GLY A 178 20.36 0.87 4.13
CA GLY A 178 21.22 -0.29 4.28
C GLY A 178 22.72 0.08 4.16
N LYS A 179 23.06 0.94 3.19
CA LYS A 179 24.41 1.47 3.04
C LYS A 179 24.86 2.25 4.28
N MET A 180 24.00 3.14 4.79
CA MET A 180 24.35 3.94 5.98
C MET A 180 24.50 3.06 7.22
N ALA A 181 23.69 2.02 7.39
CA ALA A 181 23.82 1.06 8.46
C ALA A 181 25.13 0.27 8.38
N ALA A 182 25.53 -0.20 7.21
CA ALA A 182 26.80 -0.91 7.02
C ALA A 182 28.02 0.02 7.31
N LEU A 183 27.96 1.27 6.85
CA LEU A 183 29.01 2.26 7.15
C LEU A 183 29.08 2.59 8.64
N PHE A 184 27.95 2.64 9.34
CA PHE A 184 27.91 2.80 10.79
C PHE A 184 28.61 1.63 11.49
N VAL A 185 28.29 0.38 11.14
CA VAL A 185 28.92 -0.82 11.67
C VAL A 185 30.44 -0.75 11.49
N LYS A 186 30.88 -0.44 10.26
CA LYS A 186 32.29 -0.28 9.93
C LYS A 186 32.97 0.82 10.78
N SER A 187 32.29 1.96 10.97
CA SER A 187 32.81 3.08 11.74
C SER A 187 33.00 2.76 13.23
N LYS A 188 32.27 1.76 13.73
CA LYS A 188 32.40 1.23 15.09
C LYS A 188 33.47 0.15 15.24
N GLY A 189 34.08 -0.28 14.13
CA GLY A 189 35.13 -1.27 14.12
C GLY A 189 34.63 -2.72 14.15
N PHE A 190 33.31 -2.96 14.00
CA PHE A 190 32.77 -4.31 13.94
C PHE A 190 33.06 -4.92 12.57
N SER A 191 33.42 -6.21 12.58
CA SER A 191 33.79 -6.98 11.40
C SER A 191 32.87 -8.18 11.15
N LYS A 192 32.06 -8.57 12.16
CA LYS A 192 31.17 -9.72 12.15
C LYS A 192 29.77 -9.34 12.58
N VAL A 193 28.80 -9.59 11.72
CA VAL A 193 27.41 -9.16 11.92
C VAL A 193 26.43 -10.31 11.77
N ALA A 194 25.46 -10.39 12.65
CA ALA A 194 24.25 -11.17 12.45
C ALA A 194 23.11 -10.27 11.95
N VAL A 195 22.26 -10.84 11.12
CA VAL A 195 21.02 -10.18 10.64
C VAL A 195 19.82 -11.05 11.04
N ILE A 196 18.80 -10.45 11.62
CA ILE A 196 17.49 -11.10 11.82
C ILE A 196 16.46 -10.21 11.14
N TYR A 197 15.62 -10.78 10.25
CA TYR A 197 14.68 -10.01 9.45
C TYR A 197 13.30 -10.68 9.39
N ALA A 198 12.26 -9.89 9.18
CA ALA A 198 10.90 -10.37 9.01
C ALA A 198 10.67 -10.72 7.53
N LYS A 199 10.58 -12.03 7.22
CA LYS A 199 10.49 -12.52 5.83
C LYS A 199 9.16 -12.21 5.13
N ASP A 200 8.13 -11.90 5.89
CA ASP A 200 6.80 -11.51 5.42
C ASP A 200 6.62 -9.99 5.30
N ASP A 201 7.68 -9.19 5.50
CA ASP A 201 7.65 -7.73 5.40
C ASP A 201 8.61 -7.23 4.32
N ASP A 202 8.07 -6.63 3.25
CA ASP A 202 8.86 -6.13 2.12
C ASP A 202 9.88 -5.05 2.50
N TYR A 203 9.60 -4.24 3.53
CA TYR A 203 10.56 -3.30 4.10
C TYR A 203 11.75 -4.02 4.72
N SER A 204 11.48 -5.01 5.57
CA SER A 204 12.51 -5.77 6.28
C SER A 204 13.40 -6.54 5.29
N ASN A 205 12.81 -7.13 4.25
CA ASN A 205 13.53 -7.82 3.18
C ASN A 205 14.44 -6.87 2.39
N GLY A 206 13.88 -5.77 1.86
CA GLY A 206 14.64 -4.81 1.06
C GLY A 206 15.80 -4.20 1.84
N LEU A 207 15.57 -3.90 3.10
CA LEU A 207 16.59 -3.31 3.95
C LEU A 207 17.69 -4.32 4.34
N LYS A 208 17.32 -5.60 4.61
CA LYS A 208 18.28 -6.70 4.83
C LYS A 208 19.17 -6.88 3.60
N ASP A 209 18.59 -6.95 2.40
CA ASP A 209 19.35 -7.14 1.17
C ASP A 209 20.35 -6.00 0.94
N ALA A 210 19.92 -4.77 1.08
CA ALA A 210 20.76 -3.58 0.94
C ALA A 210 21.87 -3.54 2.00
N PHE A 211 21.59 -3.94 3.24
CA PHE A 211 22.57 -3.97 4.32
C PHE A 211 23.64 -5.04 4.06
N VAL A 212 23.23 -6.27 3.71
CA VAL A 212 24.14 -7.40 3.42
C VAL A 212 25.07 -7.04 2.27
N GLU A 213 24.53 -6.56 1.13
CA GLU A 213 25.32 -6.12 -0.01
C GLU A 213 26.40 -5.09 0.38
N ASN A 214 26.03 -4.10 1.19
CA ASN A 214 26.96 -3.07 1.63
C ASN A 214 27.94 -3.55 2.70
N CYS A 215 27.59 -4.53 3.54
CA CYS A 215 28.52 -5.19 4.45
C CYS A 215 29.60 -5.93 3.67
N GLU A 216 29.22 -6.74 2.70
CA GLU A 216 30.15 -7.48 1.83
C GLU A 216 31.11 -6.52 1.09
N ALA A 217 30.58 -5.45 0.48
CA ALA A 217 31.36 -4.41 -0.18
C ALA A 217 32.35 -3.68 0.74
N ASN A 218 32.11 -3.69 2.05
CA ASN A 218 32.98 -3.07 3.06
C ASN A 218 33.85 -4.06 3.84
N GLY A 219 33.85 -5.35 3.48
CA GLY A 219 34.64 -6.40 4.13
C GLY A 219 34.11 -6.79 5.51
N ILE A 220 32.83 -6.63 5.76
CA ILE A 220 32.12 -7.03 6.99
C ILE A 220 31.49 -8.40 6.71
N GLU A 221 31.81 -9.40 7.54
CA GLU A 221 31.30 -10.75 7.43
C GLU A 221 29.88 -10.86 8.01
N ILE A 222 28.95 -11.44 7.24
CA ILE A 222 27.64 -11.84 7.75
C ILE A 222 27.75 -13.26 8.31
N THR A 223 27.84 -13.38 9.63
CA THR A 223 28.05 -14.67 10.29
C THR A 223 26.76 -15.46 10.52
N TYR A 224 25.62 -14.78 10.52
CA TYR A 224 24.30 -15.40 10.68
C TYR A 224 23.22 -14.55 10.03
N THR A 225 22.28 -15.23 9.35
CA THR A 225 21.03 -14.63 8.87
C THR A 225 19.86 -15.44 9.40
N GLY A 226 19.05 -14.84 10.29
CA GLY A 226 17.86 -15.44 10.88
C GLY A 226 16.59 -14.86 10.32
N GLU A 227 15.60 -15.73 10.12
CA GLU A 227 14.25 -15.34 9.69
C GLU A 227 13.30 -15.28 10.88
N CYS A 228 12.34 -14.35 10.83
CA CYS A 228 11.18 -14.30 11.70
C CYS A 228 9.95 -13.89 10.90
N MET A 229 8.78 -13.96 11.54
CA MET A 229 7.57 -13.32 11.05
C MET A 229 7.43 -11.93 11.68
N SER A 230 6.76 -11.02 11.00
CA SER A 230 6.49 -9.68 11.52
C SER A 230 5.62 -9.67 12.78
N THR A 231 4.95 -10.78 13.06
CA THR A 231 4.10 -11.01 14.25
C THR A 231 4.80 -11.76 15.38
N ASP A 232 6.04 -12.23 15.17
CA ASP A 232 6.76 -12.98 16.21
C ASP A 232 7.11 -12.10 17.41
N THR A 233 6.97 -12.67 18.58
CA THR A 233 7.31 -12.02 19.87
C THR A 233 8.46 -12.72 20.60
N ASP A 234 8.77 -13.98 20.26
CA ASP A 234 9.90 -14.73 20.81
C ASP A 234 10.99 -14.91 19.73
N PHE A 235 12.17 -14.44 20.03
CA PHE A 235 13.36 -14.51 19.15
C PHE A 235 14.54 -15.22 19.85
N SER A 236 14.27 -15.92 20.93
CA SER A 236 15.31 -16.56 21.75
C SER A 236 16.20 -17.50 20.92
N SER A 237 15.60 -18.24 19.97
CA SER A 237 16.32 -19.13 19.08
C SER A 237 17.26 -18.38 18.13
N GLN A 238 16.76 -17.34 17.46
CA GLN A 238 17.55 -16.54 16.53
C GLN A 238 18.66 -15.78 17.27
N ALA A 239 18.36 -15.24 18.44
CA ALA A 239 19.34 -14.55 19.27
C ALA A 239 20.48 -15.51 19.72
N ALA A 240 20.14 -16.72 20.17
CA ALA A 240 21.12 -17.73 20.55
C ALA A 240 22.03 -18.11 19.37
N GLN A 241 21.48 -18.28 18.17
CA GLN A 241 22.24 -18.59 16.97
C GLN A 241 23.14 -17.41 16.52
N ALA A 242 22.64 -16.17 16.63
CA ALA A 242 23.43 -14.97 16.35
C ALA A 242 24.64 -14.88 17.29
N VAL A 243 24.46 -15.14 18.59
CA VAL A 243 25.57 -15.17 19.56
C VAL A 243 26.54 -16.32 19.23
N ALA A 244 26.02 -17.52 18.97
CA ALA A 244 26.83 -18.70 18.67
C ALA A 244 27.66 -18.54 17.38
N SER A 245 27.21 -17.71 16.43
CA SER A 245 27.91 -17.41 15.19
C SER A 245 29.13 -16.51 15.39
N GLY A 246 29.33 -15.96 16.59
CA GLY A 246 30.42 -15.02 16.87
C GLY A 246 30.17 -13.61 16.33
N ALA A 247 28.92 -13.24 16.07
CA ALA A 247 28.57 -11.90 15.66
C ALA A 247 28.89 -10.86 16.76
N GLU A 248 29.47 -9.74 16.36
CA GLU A 248 29.81 -8.60 17.23
C GLU A 248 28.71 -7.55 17.23
N PHE A 249 27.85 -7.59 16.22
CA PHE A 249 26.74 -6.66 16.02
C PHE A 249 25.53 -7.40 15.47
N LEU A 250 24.33 -7.05 15.93
CA LEU A 250 23.06 -7.55 15.42
C LEU A 250 22.30 -6.44 14.69
N TYR A 251 21.98 -6.67 13.42
CA TYR A 251 21.11 -5.84 12.64
C TYR A 251 19.71 -6.43 12.57
N TYR A 252 18.71 -5.65 12.99
CA TYR A 252 17.31 -6.06 13.00
C TYR A 252 16.45 -5.00 12.29
N PRO A 253 16.29 -5.10 10.95
CA PRO A 253 15.55 -4.13 10.14
C PRO A 253 14.06 -4.33 10.26
N CYS A 254 13.46 -3.87 11.35
CA CYS A 254 12.03 -3.96 11.59
C CYS A 254 11.45 -2.62 12.07
N SER A 255 10.12 -2.50 11.98
CA SER A 255 9.41 -1.30 12.44
C SER A 255 9.51 -1.12 13.95
N VAL A 256 9.53 0.13 14.41
CA VAL A 256 9.75 0.52 15.82
C VAL A 256 8.77 -0.13 16.79
N SER A 257 7.53 -0.38 16.39
CA SER A 257 6.52 -1.05 17.22
C SER A 257 6.96 -2.43 17.71
N TYR A 258 7.84 -3.11 16.98
CA TYR A 258 8.39 -4.42 17.39
C TYR A 258 9.64 -4.29 18.25
N THR A 259 10.44 -3.22 18.06
CA THR A 259 11.67 -2.99 18.83
C THR A 259 11.41 -2.49 20.24
N HIS A 260 10.34 -1.72 20.47
CA HIS A 260 9.97 -1.24 21.80
C HIS A 260 9.47 -2.32 22.76
N LEU A 261 8.73 -3.31 22.26
CA LEU A 261 8.29 -4.45 23.05
C LEU A 261 9.47 -5.25 23.64
N ARG A 262 10.62 -5.25 22.98
CA ARG A 262 11.82 -5.98 23.41
C ARG A 262 12.68 -5.24 24.43
N ALA A 263 12.72 -3.92 24.41
CA ALA A 263 13.49 -3.16 25.38
C ALA A 263 12.97 -3.33 26.82
N HIS A 264 11.71 -3.70 26.97
CA HIS A 264 11.07 -3.95 28.27
C HIS A 264 11.23 -5.38 28.80
N GLU A 265 11.56 -6.35 27.95
CA GLU A 265 11.73 -7.76 28.36
C GLU A 265 13.17 -8.12 28.78
N THR A 266 14.14 -7.23 28.55
CA THR A 266 15.56 -7.45 28.87
C THR A 266 16.07 -6.65 30.07
N SER A 267 15.18 -5.98 30.82
CA SER A 267 15.52 -5.21 32.04
C SER A 267 15.22 -5.94 33.31
#